data_edb030be16b7b8aa15e6328c3b657390
#
_entry.id   edb030be16b7b8aa15e6328c3b657390
#
_cell.length_a   1.000
_cell.length_b   1.000
_cell.length_c   1.000
_cell.angle_alpha   90.00
_cell.angle_beta   90.00
_cell.angle_gamma   90.00
#
_symmetry.space_group_name_H-M   'P 1'
#
loop_
_entity.id
_entity.type
_entity.pdbx_description
1 polymer ?
#
loop_
_entity_poly.entity_id
_entity_poly.type
_entity_poly.pdbx_seq_one_letter_code
_entity_poly.pdbx_strand_id
1 'polypeptide(L)'
;MGDEEFSLYQFAEDLKGFMDFHKIEKANILGFSDGGNIAMIFASKHPERVLKLIANGANSKPSGMKTTVHIGMWLVYIIASLFAGFSKKQARIKNLYRIMLFEPKLTKEELSAITAPTLVLVGTEDMIKEKESRYIAKTIPEAELCFVLGGHFILKDNFKDYCFAVQKFLDK
;
A
#
# COMPACT_ATOMS: atom_id res chain seq x y z
N MET A 1 -15.84 11.16 -13.73
CA MET A 1 -14.87 11.29 -12.66
C MET A 1 -15.13 12.63 -12.02
N GLY A 2 -15.56 12.63 -10.77
CA GLY A 2 -15.86 13.86 -10.04
C GLY A 2 -14.60 14.71 -9.83
N ASP A 3 -14.79 15.94 -9.41
CA ASP A 3 -13.73 16.91 -9.07
C ASP A 3 -13.05 16.59 -7.73
N GLU A 4 -13.25 15.37 -7.19
CA GLU A 4 -12.68 14.92 -5.93
C GLU A 4 -11.18 14.65 -6.06
N GLU A 5 -10.43 15.03 -5.04
CA GLU A 5 -8.99 14.90 -5.00
C GLU A 5 -8.60 13.41 -4.97
N PHE A 6 -7.83 12.99 -5.97
CA PHE A 6 -7.33 11.62 -6.11
C PHE A 6 -6.31 11.35 -4.98
N SER A 7 -6.68 10.56 -3.96
CA SER A 7 -5.90 10.33 -2.74
C SER A 7 -6.05 8.90 -2.24
N LEU A 8 -4.97 8.34 -1.66
CA LEU A 8 -5.02 7.01 -1.00
C LEU A 8 -5.95 7.01 0.22
N TYR A 9 -6.07 8.14 0.90
CA TYR A 9 -6.99 8.29 2.02
C TYR A 9 -8.45 8.26 1.57
N GLN A 10 -8.76 8.89 0.43
CA GLN A 10 -10.11 8.80 -0.16
C GLN A 10 -10.43 7.38 -0.59
N PHE A 11 -9.48 6.67 -1.20
CA PHE A 11 -9.70 5.26 -1.58
C PHE A 11 -9.94 4.35 -0.37
N ALA A 12 -9.36 4.65 0.79
CA ALA A 12 -9.68 3.93 2.02
C ALA A 12 -11.13 4.18 2.46
N GLU A 13 -11.63 5.41 2.37
CA GLU A 13 -13.04 5.72 2.63
C GLU A 13 -13.99 5.11 1.58
N ASP A 14 -13.57 5.07 0.31
CA ASP A 14 -14.32 4.39 -0.76
C ASP A 14 -14.44 2.88 -0.47
N LEU A 15 -13.37 2.25 0.05
CA LEU A 15 -13.41 0.85 0.48
C LEU A 15 -14.42 0.65 1.61
N LYS A 16 -14.47 1.58 2.58
CA LYS A 16 -15.50 1.55 3.64
C LYS A 16 -16.89 1.63 3.04
N GLY A 17 -17.12 2.62 2.17
CA GLY A 17 -18.41 2.78 1.47
C GLY A 17 -18.81 1.55 0.67
N PHE A 18 -17.87 0.90 -0.01
CA PHE A 18 -18.08 -0.35 -0.73
C PHE A 18 -18.52 -1.49 0.22
N MET A 19 -17.82 -1.67 1.34
CA MET A 19 -18.16 -2.68 2.34
C MET A 19 -19.55 -2.41 2.94
N ASP A 20 -19.87 -1.15 3.26
CA ASP A 20 -21.16 -0.77 3.82
C ASP A 20 -22.30 -1.04 2.82
N PHE A 21 -22.13 -0.66 1.56
CA PHE A 21 -23.10 -0.91 0.49
C PHE A 21 -23.38 -2.41 0.31
N HIS A 22 -22.34 -3.26 0.42
CA HIS A 22 -22.48 -4.71 0.30
C HIS A 22 -22.77 -5.42 1.63
N LYS A 23 -22.98 -4.66 2.72
CA LYS A 23 -23.25 -5.19 4.07
C LYS A 23 -22.16 -6.15 4.57
N ILE A 24 -20.91 -5.88 4.18
CA ILE A 24 -19.74 -6.62 4.66
C ILE A 24 -19.30 -5.95 5.96
N GLU A 25 -19.52 -6.61 7.09
CA GLU A 25 -19.16 -6.09 8.41
C GLU A 25 -17.65 -6.07 8.61
N LYS A 26 -16.99 -7.20 8.31
CA LYS A 26 -15.54 -7.38 8.44
C LYS A 26 -15.00 -8.21 7.27
N ALA A 27 -13.74 -8.00 6.91
CA ALA A 27 -13.08 -8.77 5.84
C ALA A 27 -11.59 -8.98 6.14
N ASN A 28 -11.00 -10.02 5.53
CA ASN A 28 -9.57 -10.10 5.31
C ASN A 28 -9.22 -9.15 4.15
N ILE A 29 -8.23 -8.30 4.35
CA ILE A 29 -7.83 -7.31 3.34
C ILE A 29 -6.40 -7.60 2.92
N LEU A 30 -6.22 -7.84 1.61
CA LEU A 30 -4.92 -7.95 0.99
C LEU A 30 -4.76 -6.80 0.00
N GLY A 31 -3.72 -6.00 0.18
CA GLY A 31 -3.36 -4.92 -0.71
C GLY A 31 -1.94 -5.05 -1.23
N PHE A 32 -1.75 -4.75 -2.52
CA PHE A 32 -0.44 -4.72 -3.17
C PHE A 32 -0.02 -3.29 -3.51
N SER A 33 1.23 -2.92 -3.21
CA SER A 33 1.80 -1.59 -3.52
C SER A 33 0.93 -0.47 -2.93
N ASP A 34 0.42 0.46 -3.73
CA ASP A 34 -0.54 1.48 -3.27
C ASP A 34 -1.81 0.87 -2.67
N GLY A 35 -2.26 -0.30 -3.15
CA GLY A 35 -3.34 -1.06 -2.52
C GLY A 35 -2.98 -1.51 -1.10
N GLY A 36 -1.72 -1.84 -0.83
CA GLY A 36 -1.21 -2.14 0.52
C GLY A 36 -1.17 -0.89 1.41
N ASN A 37 -0.84 0.25 0.83
CA ASN A 37 -0.90 1.55 1.52
C ASN A 37 -2.35 1.90 1.90
N ILE A 38 -3.30 1.74 0.95
CA ILE A 38 -4.74 1.94 1.19
C ILE A 38 -5.25 0.98 2.28
N ALA A 39 -4.83 -0.28 2.24
CA ALA A 39 -5.22 -1.28 3.23
C ALA A 39 -4.73 -0.92 4.65
N MET A 40 -3.50 -0.41 4.79
CA MET A 40 -2.98 0.08 6.08
C MET A 40 -3.73 1.33 6.55
N ILE A 41 -4.02 2.29 5.67
CA ILE A 41 -4.83 3.48 6.00
C ILE A 41 -6.21 3.05 6.47
N PHE A 42 -6.85 2.15 5.73
CA PHE A 42 -8.17 1.63 6.10
C PHE A 42 -8.14 0.94 7.47
N ALA A 43 -7.18 0.05 7.69
CA ALA A 43 -7.06 -0.69 8.96
C ALA A 43 -6.74 0.22 10.15
N SER A 44 -6.02 1.33 9.95
CA SER A 44 -5.75 2.30 11.02
C SER A 44 -6.98 3.12 11.39
N LYS A 45 -7.84 3.44 10.43
CA LYS A 45 -9.05 4.26 10.64
C LYS A 45 -10.27 3.44 11.05
N HIS A 46 -10.35 2.20 10.58
CA HIS A 46 -11.49 1.30 10.75
C HIS A 46 -11.02 -0.09 11.24
N PRO A 47 -10.28 -0.17 12.38
CA PRO A 47 -9.71 -1.43 12.84
C PRO A 47 -10.77 -2.51 13.11
N GLU A 48 -11.99 -2.10 13.49
CA GLU A 48 -13.13 -2.99 13.72
C GLU A 48 -13.64 -3.68 12.45
N ARG A 49 -13.24 -3.20 11.25
CA ARG A 49 -13.69 -3.71 9.95
C ARG A 49 -12.73 -4.75 9.36
N VAL A 50 -11.55 -4.96 9.97
CA VAL A 50 -10.49 -5.82 9.44
C VAL A 50 -10.36 -7.07 10.30
N LEU A 51 -10.44 -8.25 9.67
CA LEU A 51 -10.15 -9.53 10.30
C LEU A 51 -8.65 -9.82 10.30
N LYS A 52 -8.03 -9.77 9.13
CA LYS A 52 -6.58 -9.88 8.91
C LYS A 52 -6.16 -8.92 7.81
N LEU A 53 -4.95 -8.39 7.93
CA LEU A 53 -4.36 -7.47 6.95
C LEU A 53 -3.13 -8.11 6.30
N ILE A 54 -3.03 -8.04 4.98
CA ILE A 54 -1.81 -8.38 4.23
C ILE A 54 -1.39 -7.15 3.44
N ALA A 55 -0.30 -6.52 3.87
CA ALA A 55 0.32 -5.37 3.21
C ALA A 55 1.51 -5.85 2.37
N ASN A 56 1.29 -6.05 1.07
CA ASN A 56 2.30 -6.56 0.15
C ASN A 56 2.99 -5.41 -0.60
N GLY A 57 4.31 -5.28 -0.42
CA GLY A 57 5.13 -4.26 -1.09
C GLY A 57 4.69 -2.83 -0.75
N ALA A 58 4.21 -2.62 0.47
CA ALA A 58 3.67 -1.36 0.95
C ALA A 58 4.72 -0.48 1.65
N ASN A 59 4.47 0.82 1.70
CA ASN A 59 5.28 1.79 2.43
C ASN A 59 4.39 2.71 3.28
N SER A 60 4.86 3.14 4.44
CA SER A 60 4.14 4.10 5.29
C SER A 60 4.31 5.54 4.84
N LYS A 61 5.33 5.82 4.04
CA LYS A 61 5.69 7.15 3.52
C LYS A 61 6.49 7.06 2.23
N PRO A 62 6.44 8.07 1.34
CA PRO A 62 7.16 8.05 0.07
C PRO A 62 8.67 7.80 0.19
N SER A 63 9.30 8.32 1.26
CA SER A 63 10.73 8.09 1.52
C SER A 63 11.08 6.64 1.90
N GLY A 64 10.08 5.77 2.08
CA GLY A 64 10.23 4.32 2.25
C GLY A 64 10.71 3.61 0.99
N MET A 65 10.49 4.20 -0.18
CA MET A 65 11.01 3.67 -1.45
C MET A 65 12.52 3.89 -1.60
N LYS A 66 13.18 3.04 -2.41
CA LYS A 66 14.59 3.21 -2.80
C LYS A 66 14.79 4.56 -3.51
N THR A 67 15.89 5.24 -3.21
CA THR A 67 16.15 6.60 -3.70
C THR A 67 16.15 6.70 -5.23
N THR A 68 16.70 5.70 -5.91
CA THR A 68 16.73 5.64 -7.37
C THR A 68 15.33 5.60 -7.98
N VAL A 69 14.43 4.82 -7.39
CA VAL A 69 13.02 4.73 -7.79
C VAL A 69 12.32 6.08 -7.57
N HIS A 70 12.52 6.66 -6.39
CA HIS A 70 11.92 7.95 -6.02
C HIS A 70 12.36 9.08 -6.96
N ILE A 71 13.66 9.14 -7.33
CA ILE A 71 14.16 10.10 -8.33
C ILE A 71 13.49 9.87 -9.70
N GLY A 72 13.41 8.61 -10.14
CA GLY A 72 12.75 8.27 -11.40
C GLY A 72 11.28 8.72 -11.43
N MET A 73 10.55 8.54 -10.33
CA MET A 73 9.17 9.00 -10.20
C MET A 73 9.06 10.53 -10.29
N TRP A 74 9.97 11.27 -9.66
CA TRP A 74 10.02 12.72 -9.77
C TRP A 74 10.22 13.20 -11.20
N LEU A 75 11.11 12.57 -11.96
CA LEU A 75 11.33 12.90 -13.37
C LEU A 75 10.05 12.71 -14.19
N VAL A 76 9.36 11.58 -14.03
CA VAL A 76 8.10 11.32 -14.72
C VAL A 76 7.03 12.34 -14.31
N TYR A 77 6.91 12.64 -13.02
CA TYR A 77 5.97 13.63 -12.52
C TYR A 77 6.18 15.03 -13.11
N ILE A 78 7.44 15.48 -13.17
CA ILE A 78 7.80 16.78 -13.76
C ILE A 78 7.43 16.81 -15.24
N ILE A 79 7.84 15.79 -16.02
CA ILE A 79 7.52 15.71 -17.45
C ILE A 79 6.00 15.69 -17.66
N ALA A 80 5.28 14.84 -16.93
CA ALA A 80 3.83 14.77 -17.03
C ALA A 80 3.16 16.11 -16.67
N SER A 81 3.71 16.84 -15.69
CA SER A 81 3.18 18.13 -15.25
C SER A 81 3.32 19.22 -16.33
N LEU A 82 4.42 19.23 -17.08
CA LEU A 82 4.65 20.17 -18.17
C LEU A 82 3.61 20.01 -19.30
N PHE A 83 3.14 18.79 -19.53
CA PHE A 83 2.21 18.47 -20.62
C PHE A 83 0.76 18.22 -20.18
N ALA A 84 0.48 18.29 -18.86
CA ALA A 84 -0.85 17.99 -18.32
C ALA A 84 -1.96 18.88 -18.84
N GLY A 85 -1.65 20.16 -19.15
CA GLY A 85 -2.62 21.10 -19.72
C GLY A 85 -3.02 20.78 -21.16
N PHE A 86 -2.18 20.04 -21.90
CA PHE A 86 -2.38 19.75 -23.32
C PHE A 86 -2.85 18.31 -23.57
N SER A 87 -2.78 17.42 -22.56
CA SER A 87 -3.05 16.00 -22.73
C SER A 87 -3.72 15.38 -21.51
N LYS A 88 -4.93 14.84 -21.69
CA LYS A 88 -5.64 14.08 -20.64
C LYS A 88 -4.81 12.88 -20.14
N LYS A 89 -4.02 12.24 -21.03
CA LYS A 89 -3.11 11.15 -20.64
C LYS A 89 -2.04 11.64 -19.68
N GLN A 90 -1.40 12.79 -19.99
CA GLN A 90 -0.37 13.36 -19.12
C GLN A 90 -0.94 13.85 -17.79
N ALA A 91 -2.15 14.43 -17.80
CA ALA A 91 -2.83 14.81 -16.56
C ALA A 91 -3.10 13.58 -15.64
N ARG A 92 -3.49 12.44 -16.22
CA ARG A 92 -3.66 11.19 -15.44
C ARG A 92 -2.33 10.65 -14.90
N ILE A 93 -1.27 10.65 -15.71
CA ILE A 93 0.08 10.24 -15.28
C ILE A 93 0.55 11.15 -14.14
N LYS A 94 0.42 12.47 -14.29
CA LYS A 94 0.75 13.44 -13.23
C LYS A 94 0.03 13.09 -11.93
N ASN A 95 -1.29 12.87 -11.96
CA ASN A 95 -2.07 12.57 -10.76
C ASN A 95 -1.63 11.25 -10.11
N LEU A 96 -1.36 10.21 -10.90
CA LEU A 96 -0.85 8.93 -10.40
C LEU A 96 0.49 9.10 -9.68
N TYR A 97 1.46 9.75 -10.33
CA TYR A 97 2.78 9.97 -9.73
C TYR A 97 2.74 10.96 -8.57
N ARG A 98 1.80 11.90 -8.55
CA ARG A 98 1.55 12.76 -7.38
C ARG A 98 1.24 11.93 -6.13
N ILE A 99 0.31 10.98 -6.23
CA ILE A 99 -0.01 10.10 -5.10
C ILE A 99 1.25 9.38 -4.62
N MET A 100 1.95 8.68 -5.50
CA MET A 100 3.14 7.89 -5.14
C MET A 100 4.27 8.74 -4.53
N LEU A 101 4.36 10.03 -4.89
CA LEU A 101 5.40 10.94 -4.38
C LEU A 101 5.02 11.63 -3.07
N PHE A 102 3.74 11.79 -2.79
CA PHE A 102 3.28 12.59 -1.64
C PHE A 102 2.47 11.81 -0.62
N GLU A 103 2.05 10.58 -0.95
CA GLU A 103 1.28 9.69 -0.10
C GLU A 103 1.89 8.26 -0.07
N PRO A 104 1.58 7.47 0.96
CA PRO A 104 0.91 7.85 2.19
C PRO A 104 1.82 8.67 3.13
N LYS A 105 1.25 9.15 4.25
CA LYS A 105 1.99 9.76 5.35
C LYS A 105 1.49 9.18 6.67
N LEU A 106 1.53 7.86 6.79
CA LEU A 106 1.11 7.17 8.01
C LEU A 106 2.09 7.46 9.14
N THR A 107 1.55 7.95 10.24
CA THR A 107 2.31 8.19 11.47
C THR A 107 2.56 6.90 12.23
N LYS A 108 3.39 6.96 13.26
CA LYS A 108 3.61 5.84 14.17
C LYS A 108 2.33 5.47 14.91
N GLU A 109 1.57 6.47 15.32
CA GLU A 109 0.30 6.35 16.05
C GLU A 109 -0.74 5.65 15.18
N GLU A 110 -0.87 6.04 13.90
CA GLU A 110 -1.77 5.41 12.94
C GLU A 110 -1.39 3.95 12.67
N LEU A 111 -0.10 3.64 12.47
CA LEU A 111 0.34 2.24 12.33
C LEU A 111 0.08 1.43 13.62
N SER A 112 0.28 2.02 14.79
CA SER A 112 0.02 1.35 16.08
C SER A 112 -1.47 1.16 16.36
N ALA A 113 -2.35 1.89 15.71
CA ALA A 113 -3.81 1.75 15.81
C ALA A 113 -4.35 0.53 15.02
N ILE A 114 -3.54 -0.07 14.16
CA ILE A 114 -3.91 -1.30 13.43
C ILE A 114 -3.88 -2.46 14.41
N THR A 115 -5.06 -2.94 14.79
CA THR A 115 -5.24 -4.04 15.78
C THR A 115 -5.38 -5.41 15.13
N ALA A 116 -5.65 -5.47 13.83
CA ALA A 116 -5.78 -6.73 13.11
C ALA A 116 -4.43 -7.43 12.97
N PRO A 117 -4.37 -8.78 13.11
CA PRO A 117 -3.20 -9.54 12.73
C PRO A 117 -2.76 -9.15 11.33
N THR A 118 -1.46 -8.80 11.17
CA THR A 118 -0.95 -8.20 9.95
C THR A 118 0.25 -8.97 9.40
N LEU A 119 0.23 -9.29 8.10
CA LEU A 119 1.38 -9.78 7.37
C LEU A 119 1.96 -8.64 6.51
N VAL A 120 3.19 -8.22 6.83
CA VAL A 120 4.00 -7.36 5.96
C VAL A 120 4.79 -8.28 5.03
N LEU A 121 4.38 -8.34 3.76
CA LEU A 121 4.93 -9.24 2.75
C LEU A 121 5.71 -8.43 1.72
N VAL A 122 6.98 -8.80 1.46
CA VAL A 122 7.86 -7.99 0.62
C VAL A 122 8.88 -8.86 -0.13
N GLY A 123 9.27 -8.45 -1.32
CA GLY A 123 10.32 -9.09 -2.09
C GLY A 123 11.72 -8.81 -1.52
N THR A 124 12.64 -9.78 -1.64
CA THR A 124 14.04 -9.59 -1.21
C THR A 124 14.75 -8.48 -1.98
N GLU A 125 14.29 -8.21 -3.21
CA GLU A 125 14.82 -7.15 -4.09
C GLU A 125 13.80 -6.05 -4.39
N ASP A 126 12.81 -5.88 -3.50
CA ASP A 126 11.72 -4.91 -3.67
C ASP A 126 12.24 -3.47 -3.85
N MET A 127 11.44 -2.64 -4.51
CA MET A 127 11.67 -1.19 -4.60
C MET A 127 11.44 -0.48 -3.26
N ILE A 128 10.71 -1.09 -2.32
CA ILE A 128 10.58 -0.64 -0.95
C ILE A 128 11.86 -0.99 -0.18
N LYS A 129 12.35 -0.05 0.64
CA LYS A 129 13.52 -0.29 1.47
C LYS A 129 13.20 -1.33 2.54
N GLU A 130 14.08 -2.29 2.75
CA GLU A 130 13.94 -3.29 3.82
C GLU A 130 13.69 -2.66 5.20
N LYS A 131 14.41 -1.57 5.51
CA LYS A 131 14.21 -0.82 6.76
C LYS A 131 12.80 -0.26 6.93
N GLU A 132 12.12 0.05 5.84
CA GLU A 132 10.73 0.53 5.85
C GLU A 132 9.78 -0.61 6.21
N SER A 133 9.91 -1.76 5.54
CA SER A 133 9.10 -2.95 5.83
C SER A 133 9.30 -3.43 7.27
N ARG A 134 10.55 -3.41 7.76
CA ARG A 134 10.86 -3.70 9.18
C ARG A 134 10.25 -2.69 10.14
N TYR A 135 10.25 -1.40 9.77
CA TYR A 135 9.64 -0.35 10.57
C TYR A 135 8.13 -0.56 10.68
N ILE A 136 7.44 -0.83 9.56
CA ILE A 136 6.00 -1.11 9.54
C ILE A 136 5.68 -2.31 10.44
N ALA A 137 6.36 -3.44 10.21
CA ALA A 137 6.13 -4.67 10.97
C ALA A 137 6.45 -4.52 12.48
N LYS A 138 7.44 -3.70 12.84
CA LYS A 138 7.76 -3.42 14.25
C LYS A 138 6.74 -2.50 14.92
N THR A 139 6.08 -1.64 14.14
CA THR A 139 5.19 -0.61 14.66
C THR A 139 3.76 -1.11 14.83
N ILE A 140 3.29 -1.96 13.94
CA ILE A 140 1.97 -2.61 14.04
C ILE A 140 2.05 -3.72 15.12
N PRO A 141 1.21 -3.71 16.17
CA PRO A 141 1.34 -4.61 17.33
C PRO A 141 1.32 -6.10 16.98
N GLU A 142 0.42 -6.52 16.11
CA GLU A 142 0.17 -7.92 15.72
C GLU A 142 0.73 -8.23 14.32
N ALA A 143 1.94 -7.74 14.02
CA ALA A 143 2.51 -7.89 12.67
C ALA A 143 3.63 -8.93 12.59
N GLU A 144 3.59 -9.70 11.50
CA GLU A 144 4.65 -10.58 11.04
C GLU A 144 5.30 -10.01 9.78
N LEU A 145 6.61 -10.15 9.64
CA LEU A 145 7.36 -9.77 8.43
C LEU A 145 7.79 -11.02 7.67
N CYS A 146 7.45 -11.08 6.39
CA CYS A 146 7.86 -12.17 5.51
C CYS A 146 8.55 -11.62 4.26
N PHE A 147 9.76 -12.14 3.99
CA PHE A 147 10.47 -11.89 2.74
C PHE A 147 10.29 -13.08 1.80
N VAL A 148 9.88 -12.79 0.56
CA VAL A 148 9.80 -13.78 -0.53
C VAL A 148 10.85 -13.42 -1.57
N LEU A 149 11.55 -14.41 -2.10
CA LEU A 149 12.56 -14.20 -3.15
C LEU A 149 11.91 -13.58 -4.38
N GLY A 150 12.39 -12.42 -4.81
CA GLY A 150 11.88 -11.69 -5.97
C GLY A 150 11.89 -10.18 -5.78
N GLY A 151 11.44 -9.47 -6.81
CA GLY A 151 11.32 -8.01 -6.82
C GLY A 151 10.01 -7.50 -6.22
N HIS A 152 9.54 -6.35 -6.73
CA HIS A 152 8.27 -5.76 -6.26
C HIS A 152 7.04 -6.62 -6.63
N PHE A 153 7.11 -7.34 -7.75
CA PHE A 153 6.02 -8.20 -8.24
C PHE A 153 6.20 -9.67 -7.82
N ILE A 154 6.43 -9.92 -6.52
CA ILE A 154 6.70 -11.28 -5.98
C ILE A 154 5.63 -12.31 -6.34
N LEU A 155 4.37 -11.91 -6.49
CA LEU A 155 3.30 -12.80 -6.97
C LEU A 155 3.61 -13.37 -8.36
N LYS A 156 4.26 -12.59 -9.22
CA LYS A 156 4.68 -13.01 -10.56
C LYS A 156 6.03 -13.73 -10.53
N ASP A 157 6.96 -13.22 -9.73
CA ASP A 157 8.34 -13.69 -9.69
C ASP A 157 8.47 -15.03 -8.96
N ASN A 158 7.67 -15.24 -7.90
CA ASN A 158 7.71 -16.43 -7.05
C ASN A 158 6.31 -16.77 -6.51
N PHE A 159 5.43 -17.19 -7.41
CA PHE A 159 4.03 -17.51 -7.11
C PHE A 159 3.85 -18.52 -5.98
N LYS A 160 4.69 -19.57 -5.97
CA LYS A 160 4.57 -20.67 -5.00
C LYS A 160 4.80 -20.19 -3.57
N ASP A 161 5.91 -19.50 -3.32
CA ASP A 161 6.26 -19.04 -1.98
C ASP A 161 5.36 -17.88 -1.54
N TYR A 162 4.93 -17.04 -2.49
CA TYR A 162 3.93 -16.01 -2.23
C TYR A 162 2.62 -16.63 -1.70
N CYS A 163 2.05 -17.59 -2.45
CA CYS A 163 0.81 -18.24 -2.05
C CYS A 163 0.96 -18.99 -0.73
N PHE A 164 2.10 -19.67 -0.52
CA PHE A 164 2.38 -20.35 0.75
C PHE A 164 2.40 -19.37 1.94
N ALA A 165 3.07 -18.22 1.79
CA ALA A 165 3.13 -17.20 2.84
C ALA A 165 1.73 -16.65 3.17
N VAL A 166 0.94 -16.30 2.15
CA VAL A 166 -0.42 -15.79 2.29
C VAL A 166 -1.33 -16.82 2.96
N GLN A 167 -1.36 -18.05 2.45
CA GLN A 167 -2.20 -19.11 2.99
C GLN A 167 -1.84 -19.44 4.44
N LYS A 168 -0.55 -19.65 4.73
CA LYS A 168 -0.06 -19.90 6.09
C LYS A 168 -0.49 -18.82 7.08
N PHE A 169 -0.52 -17.57 6.65
CA PHE A 169 -0.99 -16.47 7.49
C PHE A 169 -2.51 -16.47 7.67
N LEU A 170 -3.26 -16.76 6.62
CA LEU A 170 -4.72 -16.77 6.69
C LEU A 170 -5.26 -17.95 7.50
N ASP A 171 -4.55 -19.08 7.55
CA ASP A 171 -4.96 -20.31 8.24
C ASP A 171 -4.68 -20.27 9.77
N LYS A 172 -3.95 -19.27 10.29
CA LYS A 172 -3.75 -19.02 11.73
C LYS A 172 -5.02 -18.50 12.39
#